data_4441c6b386cfff527f483cce1e79a4e8
#
_entry.id   4441c6b386cfff527f483cce1e79a4e8
#
_cell.length_a   1.000
_cell.length_b   1.000
_cell.length_c   1.000
_cell.angle_alpha   90.00
_cell.angle_beta   90.00
_cell.angle_gamma   90.00
#
_symmetry.space_group_name_H-M   'P 1'
#
loop_
_entity.id
_entity.type
_entity.pdbx_description
1 polymer ?
#
loop_
_entity_poly.entity_id
_entity_poly.type
_entity_poly.pdbx_seq_one_letter_code
_entity_poly.pdbx_strand_id
1 'polypeptide(L)'
;GRSDPWGGFWIGTMGKNCEPDAGAIYRYFEGKLKLIISKVTISNSICFSIDKKYCYFSDTAKKNIMRIKLDSDNGSPIKNSEIFIDLADEVIAPDGSVVDGSGNIWHAQWGSSRVARYDLYGNFREQVSVQASQTSCPAFGGANLSTLFVTSANEGVEEKFSGCTFYCDTQFTGQQENLVIITQQ
;
A
#
# COMPACT_ATOMS: atom_id res chain seq x y z
N GLY A 1 -3.95 1.58 -6.75
CA GLY A 1 -2.88 2.34 -7.40
C GLY A 1 -2.40 3.53 -6.59
N ARG A 2 -1.23 4.08 -6.93
CA ARG A 2 -0.64 5.24 -6.24
C ARG A 2 0.20 6.07 -7.20
N SER A 3 0.12 7.41 -7.06
CA SER A 3 1.03 8.33 -7.74
C SER A 3 2.43 8.27 -7.13
N ASP A 4 3.46 8.34 -7.98
CA ASP A 4 4.85 8.33 -7.54
C ASP A 4 5.47 9.74 -7.46
N PRO A 5 6.60 9.90 -6.76
CA PRO A 5 7.26 11.19 -6.59
C PRO A 5 7.78 11.87 -7.88
N TRP A 6 7.78 11.19 -9.01
CA TRP A 6 8.22 11.72 -10.32
C TRP A 6 7.08 12.06 -11.26
N GLY A 7 5.83 11.96 -10.80
CA GLY A 7 4.65 12.27 -11.59
C GLY A 7 4.08 11.07 -12.36
N GLY A 8 4.57 9.88 -12.10
CA GLY A 8 4.01 8.63 -12.63
C GLY A 8 2.85 8.10 -11.79
N PHE A 9 2.18 7.09 -12.30
CA PHE A 9 1.12 6.36 -11.61
C PHE A 9 1.38 4.85 -11.66
N TRP A 10 1.50 4.24 -10.49
CA TRP A 10 1.63 2.79 -10.38
C TRP A 10 0.26 2.19 -10.14
N ILE A 11 -0.05 1.11 -10.84
CA ILE A 11 -1.32 0.40 -10.72
C ILE A 11 -1.11 -1.10 -10.72
N GLY A 12 -1.75 -1.77 -9.77
CA GLY A 12 -1.81 -3.20 -9.71
C GLY A 12 -3.06 -3.77 -10.37
N THR A 13 -2.95 -4.97 -10.88
CA THR A 13 -4.06 -5.74 -11.42
C THR A 13 -4.11 -7.11 -10.74
N MET A 14 -5.25 -7.78 -10.83
CA MET A 14 -5.45 -9.15 -10.35
C MET A 14 -6.44 -9.89 -11.25
N GLY A 15 -6.47 -11.19 -11.18
CA GLY A 15 -7.53 -12.00 -11.80
C GLY A 15 -8.87 -11.76 -11.09
N LYS A 16 -10.00 -11.85 -11.80
CA LYS A 16 -11.33 -11.62 -11.24
C LYS A 16 -11.71 -12.57 -10.10
N ASN A 17 -11.15 -13.77 -10.10
CA ASN A 17 -11.34 -14.78 -9.06
C ASN A 17 -10.05 -15.02 -8.28
N CYS A 18 -9.15 -14.06 -8.21
CA CYS A 18 -7.85 -14.15 -7.55
C CYS A 18 -6.99 -15.32 -8.09
N GLU A 19 -7.05 -15.59 -9.40
CA GLU A 19 -6.28 -16.67 -10.01
C GLU A 19 -4.77 -16.43 -9.77
N PRO A 20 -4.01 -17.46 -9.38
CA PRO A 20 -2.59 -17.34 -9.12
C PRO A 20 -1.83 -16.74 -10.30
N ASP A 21 -0.97 -15.76 -9.99
CA ASP A 21 -0.07 -15.11 -10.95
C ASP A 21 -0.74 -14.44 -12.17
N ALA A 22 -2.06 -14.20 -12.10
CA ALA A 22 -2.83 -13.60 -13.21
C ALA A 22 -2.73 -12.08 -13.31
N GLY A 23 -2.27 -11.41 -12.26
CA GLY A 23 -2.10 -9.97 -12.19
C GLY A 23 -0.66 -9.50 -12.40
N ALA A 24 -0.49 -8.19 -12.36
CA ALA A 24 0.79 -7.53 -12.55
C ALA A 24 0.76 -6.12 -11.93
N ILE A 25 1.92 -5.49 -11.78
CA ILE A 25 2.07 -4.08 -11.45
C ILE A 25 2.64 -3.35 -12.65
N TYR A 26 1.97 -2.28 -13.04
CA TYR A 26 2.36 -1.39 -14.14
C TYR A 26 2.66 0.01 -13.61
N ARG A 27 3.44 0.75 -14.38
CA ARG A 27 3.67 2.18 -14.18
C ARG A 27 3.34 2.94 -15.46
N TYR A 28 2.46 3.93 -15.35
CA TYR A 28 2.30 4.98 -16.34
C TYR A 28 3.25 6.12 -16.01
N PHE A 29 4.08 6.53 -16.97
CA PHE A 29 5.00 7.65 -16.82
C PHE A 29 5.34 8.24 -18.19
N GLU A 30 5.26 9.55 -18.33
CA GLU A 30 5.54 10.29 -19.60
C GLU A 30 4.82 9.70 -20.82
N GLY A 31 3.51 9.46 -20.67
CA GLY A 31 2.68 8.93 -21.76
C GLY A 31 2.87 7.44 -22.07
N LYS A 32 3.71 6.72 -21.31
CA LYS A 32 4.02 5.30 -21.55
C LYS A 32 3.56 4.43 -20.39
N LEU A 33 2.94 3.30 -20.71
CA LEU A 33 2.62 2.25 -19.75
C LEU A 33 3.69 1.17 -19.81
N LYS A 34 4.35 0.89 -18.69
CA LYS A 34 5.41 -0.10 -18.55
C LYS A 34 5.02 -1.17 -17.55
N LEU A 35 5.21 -2.44 -17.89
CA LEU A 35 5.16 -3.55 -16.95
C LEU A 35 6.35 -3.48 -16.01
N ILE A 36 6.09 -3.48 -14.70
CA ILE A 36 7.13 -3.43 -13.66
C ILE A 36 7.32 -4.80 -13.02
N ILE A 37 6.22 -5.43 -12.58
CA ILE A 37 6.24 -6.74 -11.92
C ILE A 37 5.14 -7.59 -12.54
N SER A 38 5.50 -8.78 -13.01
CA SER A 38 4.58 -9.79 -13.53
C SER A 38 4.31 -10.86 -12.48
N LYS A 39 3.28 -11.67 -12.70
CA LYS A 39 2.95 -12.83 -11.86
C LYS A 39 2.64 -12.43 -10.42
N VAL A 40 1.71 -11.51 -10.26
CA VAL A 40 1.13 -11.11 -8.98
C VAL A 40 -0.27 -11.72 -8.89
N THR A 41 -0.61 -12.28 -7.76
CA THR A 41 -1.95 -12.86 -7.54
C THR A 41 -2.94 -11.78 -7.14
N ILE A 42 -2.67 -11.06 -6.05
CA ILE A 42 -3.49 -9.97 -5.53
C ILE A 42 -2.57 -8.79 -5.21
N SER A 43 -2.53 -7.82 -6.11
CA SER A 43 -1.66 -6.65 -5.99
C SER A 43 -2.19 -5.63 -4.98
N ASN A 44 -1.40 -5.34 -3.94
CA ASN A 44 -1.75 -4.42 -2.86
C ASN A 44 -0.55 -3.59 -2.37
N SER A 45 -0.76 -2.75 -1.35
CA SER A 45 0.25 -2.02 -0.58
C SER A 45 1.15 -1.05 -1.38
N ILE A 46 0.77 -0.64 -2.60
CA ILE A 46 1.62 0.27 -3.39
C ILE A 46 1.76 1.61 -2.67
N CYS A 47 2.98 1.93 -2.21
CA CYS A 47 3.33 3.22 -1.62
C CYS A 47 4.83 3.50 -1.76
N PHE A 48 5.27 4.73 -1.44
CA PHE A 48 6.64 5.18 -1.69
C PHE A 48 7.29 5.68 -0.41
N SER A 49 8.58 5.38 -0.24
CA SER A 49 9.37 5.90 0.87
C SER A 49 9.50 7.42 0.78
N ILE A 50 9.54 8.09 1.94
CA ILE A 50 9.64 9.55 2.02
C ILE A 50 10.93 10.09 1.39
N ASP A 51 12.01 9.31 1.42
CA ASP A 51 13.29 9.62 0.80
C ASP A 51 13.34 9.28 -0.70
N LYS A 52 12.22 8.84 -1.27
CA LYS A 52 12.03 8.47 -2.69
C LYS A 52 12.92 7.33 -3.18
N LYS A 53 13.54 6.55 -2.30
CA LYS A 53 14.45 5.47 -2.70
C LYS A 53 13.76 4.14 -2.97
N TYR A 54 12.54 3.95 -2.44
CA TYR A 54 11.85 2.67 -2.51
C TYR A 54 10.38 2.83 -2.89
N CYS A 55 9.89 1.90 -3.67
CA CYS A 55 8.47 1.57 -3.76
C CYS A 55 8.24 0.31 -2.94
N TYR A 56 7.18 0.32 -2.12
CA TYR A 56 6.66 -0.84 -1.41
C TYR A 56 5.42 -1.36 -2.14
N PHE A 57 5.22 -2.66 -2.11
CA PHE A 57 4.04 -3.33 -2.66
C PHE A 57 3.88 -4.70 -2.01
N SER A 58 2.71 -5.30 -2.11
CA SER A 58 2.47 -6.68 -1.69
C SER A 58 1.78 -7.50 -2.78
N ASP A 59 2.01 -8.79 -2.71
CA ASP A 59 1.09 -9.80 -3.22
C ASP A 59 0.40 -10.40 -1.98
N THR A 60 -0.85 -10.06 -1.75
CA THR A 60 -1.60 -10.50 -0.56
C THR A 60 -1.55 -12.01 -0.36
N ALA A 61 -1.58 -12.78 -1.45
CA ALA A 61 -1.50 -14.24 -1.40
C ALA A 61 -0.15 -14.76 -0.88
N LYS A 62 0.92 -13.97 -1.02
CA LYS A 62 2.27 -14.31 -0.54
C LYS A 62 2.56 -13.84 0.88
N LYS A 63 1.63 -13.11 1.48
CA LYS A 63 1.73 -12.62 2.87
C LYS A 63 3.05 -11.91 3.18
N ASN A 64 3.48 -11.03 2.31
CA ASN A 64 4.66 -10.21 2.54
C ASN A 64 4.48 -8.80 1.95
N ILE A 65 5.23 -7.84 2.49
CA ILE A 65 5.42 -6.55 1.85
C ILE A 65 6.83 -6.55 1.26
N MET A 66 6.89 -6.35 -0.04
CA MET A 66 8.11 -6.25 -0.81
C MET A 66 8.55 -4.79 -0.89
N ARG A 67 9.84 -4.56 -1.10
CA ARG A 67 10.34 -3.26 -1.55
C ARG A 67 11.22 -3.41 -2.78
N ILE A 68 11.20 -2.40 -3.64
CA ILE A 68 12.05 -2.32 -4.82
C ILE A 68 12.76 -0.97 -4.84
N LYS A 69 14.07 -1.00 -5.06
CA LYS A 69 14.89 0.23 -5.12
C LYS A 69 14.64 0.97 -6.44
N LEU A 70 14.49 2.29 -6.32
CA LEU A 70 14.17 3.18 -7.43
C LEU A 70 15.37 4.05 -7.80
N ASP A 71 15.45 4.40 -9.07
CA ASP A 71 16.35 5.40 -9.63
C ASP A 71 15.95 6.80 -9.12
N SER A 72 16.92 7.60 -8.71
CA SER A 72 16.68 8.93 -8.13
C SER A 72 16.11 9.95 -9.13
N ASP A 73 16.42 9.79 -10.41
CA ASP A 73 16.10 10.79 -11.42
C ASP A 73 14.71 10.59 -12.02
N ASN A 74 14.31 9.34 -12.20
CA ASN A 74 13.07 9.03 -12.91
C ASN A 74 12.16 8.01 -12.21
N GLY A 75 12.57 7.46 -11.05
CA GLY A 75 11.77 6.51 -10.27
C GLY A 75 11.62 5.12 -10.89
N SER A 76 12.41 4.77 -11.88
CA SER A 76 12.39 3.43 -12.45
C SER A 76 13.06 2.42 -11.50
N PRO A 77 12.57 1.18 -11.41
CA PRO A 77 13.26 0.13 -10.66
C PRO A 77 14.67 -0.12 -11.16
N ILE A 78 15.65 -0.15 -10.25
CA ILE A 78 17.09 -0.38 -10.56
C ILE A 78 17.63 -1.70 -10.02
N LYS A 79 16.82 -2.44 -9.25
CA LYS A 79 17.14 -3.76 -8.69
C LYS A 79 15.91 -4.64 -8.66
N ASN A 80 16.10 -5.94 -8.43
CA ASN A 80 15.01 -6.84 -8.08
C ASN A 80 14.40 -6.44 -6.73
N SER A 81 13.11 -6.77 -6.55
CA SER A 81 12.45 -6.59 -5.26
C SER A 81 13.00 -7.56 -4.22
N GLU A 82 12.93 -7.16 -2.96
CA GLU A 82 13.28 -7.97 -1.79
C GLU A 82 12.15 -7.92 -0.76
N ILE A 83 12.05 -8.93 0.10
CA ILE A 83 11.10 -8.92 1.21
C ILE A 83 11.52 -7.85 2.20
N PHE A 84 10.57 -6.98 2.56
CA PHE A 84 10.75 -5.93 3.57
C PHE A 84 10.07 -6.29 4.89
N ILE A 85 8.84 -6.81 4.83
CA ILE A 85 8.12 -7.35 5.99
C ILE A 85 7.62 -8.73 5.60
N ASP A 86 8.02 -9.73 6.39
CA ASP A 86 7.55 -11.11 6.25
C ASP A 86 6.42 -11.36 7.24
N LEU A 87 5.28 -11.79 6.73
CA LEU A 87 4.07 -12.08 7.49
C LEU A 87 3.62 -13.55 7.28
N ALA A 88 4.51 -14.39 6.72
CA ALA A 88 4.15 -15.76 6.32
C ALA A 88 3.66 -16.61 7.50
N ASP A 89 4.25 -16.42 8.68
CA ASP A 89 3.88 -17.15 9.91
C ASP A 89 2.65 -16.56 10.62
N GLU A 90 2.13 -15.42 10.13
CA GLU A 90 0.97 -14.76 10.72
C GLU A 90 -0.31 -15.06 9.92
N VAL A 91 -1.46 -15.07 10.62
CA VAL A 91 -2.78 -15.16 9.96
C VAL A 91 -3.19 -13.76 9.50
N ILE A 92 -2.37 -13.17 8.62
CA ILE A 92 -2.52 -11.80 8.15
C ILE A 92 -2.45 -11.78 6.62
N ALA A 93 -3.35 -11.00 6.02
CA ALA A 93 -3.34 -10.70 4.60
C ALA A 93 -3.08 -9.19 4.41
N PRO A 94 -1.90 -8.76 3.94
CA PRO A 94 -1.61 -7.35 3.71
C PRO A 94 -2.49 -6.81 2.58
N ASP A 95 -3.15 -5.66 2.85
CA ASP A 95 -3.99 -4.95 1.88
C ASP A 95 -3.38 -3.57 1.57
N GLY A 96 -4.13 -2.49 1.60
CA GLY A 96 -3.64 -1.15 1.31
C GLY A 96 -2.61 -0.65 2.33
N SER A 97 -1.70 0.20 1.87
CA SER A 97 -0.65 0.81 2.72
C SER A 97 -0.44 2.28 2.43
N VAL A 98 0.07 3.00 3.42
CA VAL A 98 0.54 4.37 3.31
C VAL A 98 1.82 4.56 4.12
N VAL A 99 2.68 5.50 3.71
CA VAL A 99 3.89 5.86 4.45
C VAL A 99 3.67 7.18 5.19
N ASP A 100 4.00 7.23 6.49
CA ASP A 100 3.90 8.45 7.27
C ASP A 100 5.07 9.44 7.02
N GLY A 101 4.97 10.65 7.57
CA GLY A 101 5.99 11.69 7.43
C GLY A 101 7.34 11.38 8.08
N SER A 102 7.42 10.32 8.88
CA SER A 102 8.67 9.78 9.45
C SER A 102 9.20 8.57 8.69
N GLY A 103 8.51 8.15 7.61
CA GLY A 103 8.90 7.05 6.75
C GLY A 103 8.42 5.67 7.18
N ASN A 104 7.59 5.57 8.23
CA ASN A 104 7.06 4.28 8.66
C ASN A 104 5.89 3.86 7.76
N ILE A 105 5.73 2.55 7.55
CA ILE A 105 4.62 1.99 6.78
C ILE A 105 3.46 1.68 7.71
N TRP A 106 2.28 2.12 7.33
CA TRP A 106 1.01 1.73 7.89
C TRP A 106 0.27 0.87 6.89
N HIS A 107 -0.04 -0.37 7.24
CA HIS A 107 -0.78 -1.24 6.33
C HIS A 107 -2.01 -1.86 6.99
N ALA A 108 -3.10 -1.87 6.24
CA ALA A 108 -4.30 -2.58 6.61
C ALA A 108 -4.06 -4.09 6.53
N GLN A 109 -4.56 -4.81 7.54
CA GLN A 109 -4.43 -6.25 7.65
C GLN A 109 -5.81 -6.89 7.53
N TRP A 110 -6.14 -7.30 6.32
CA TRP A 110 -7.42 -7.95 6.01
C TRP A 110 -7.66 -9.18 6.89
N GLY A 111 -8.83 -9.25 7.49
CA GLY A 111 -9.21 -10.31 8.44
C GLY A 111 -8.75 -10.08 9.87
N SER A 112 -7.99 -9.01 10.17
CA SER A 112 -7.34 -8.82 11.47
C SER A 112 -7.84 -7.59 12.24
N SER A 113 -8.86 -6.88 11.75
CA SER A 113 -9.48 -5.73 12.43
C SER A 113 -8.49 -4.63 12.84
N ARG A 114 -7.45 -4.39 12.05
CA ARG A 114 -6.41 -3.42 12.41
C ARG A 114 -5.66 -2.84 11.22
N VAL A 115 -5.05 -1.68 11.46
CA VAL A 115 -3.95 -1.13 10.68
C VAL A 115 -2.69 -1.23 11.53
N ALA A 116 -1.63 -1.84 11.01
CA ALA A 116 -0.37 -2.02 11.71
C ALA A 116 0.70 -1.07 11.17
N ARG A 117 1.51 -0.52 12.08
CA ARG A 117 2.63 0.37 11.78
C ARG A 117 3.96 -0.35 11.94
N TYR A 118 4.81 -0.24 10.93
CA TYR A 118 6.17 -0.80 10.91
C TYR A 118 7.17 0.32 10.65
N ASP A 119 8.34 0.21 11.27
CA ASP A 119 9.40 1.19 11.09
C ASP A 119 10.17 1.03 9.77
N LEU A 120 11.17 1.90 9.56
CA LEU A 120 12.07 1.90 8.40
C LEU A 120 12.86 0.60 8.19
N TYR A 121 12.88 -0.26 9.20
CA TYR A 121 13.58 -1.56 9.17
C TYR A 121 12.62 -2.74 9.03
N GLY A 122 11.31 -2.49 8.97
CA GLY A 122 10.28 -3.53 8.91
C GLY A 122 9.90 -4.11 10.27
N ASN A 123 10.26 -3.48 11.38
CA ASN A 123 9.87 -3.94 12.70
C ASN A 123 8.49 -3.39 13.08
N PHE A 124 7.61 -4.26 13.59
CA PHE A 124 6.32 -3.86 14.15
C PHE A 124 6.51 -2.86 15.30
N ARG A 125 5.69 -1.80 15.32
CA ARG A 125 5.72 -0.75 16.35
C ARG A 125 4.43 -0.64 17.13
N GLU A 126 3.31 -0.56 16.41
CA GLU A 126 1.99 -0.37 17.01
C GLU A 126 0.88 -0.67 16.02
N GLN A 127 -0.35 -0.63 16.49
CA GLN A 127 -1.52 -0.81 15.66
C GLN A 127 -2.66 0.10 16.08
N VAL A 128 -3.54 0.38 15.12
CA VAL A 128 -4.85 0.99 15.35
C VAL A 128 -5.91 -0.08 15.12
N SER A 129 -6.71 -0.37 16.13
CA SER A 129 -7.82 -1.32 16.02
C SER A 129 -9.00 -0.69 15.28
N VAL A 130 -9.67 -1.48 14.46
CA VAL A 130 -10.83 -1.09 13.64
C VAL A 130 -11.99 -2.04 13.95
N GLN A 131 -13.22 -1.52 14.01
CA GLN A 131 -14.42 -2.32 14.35
C GLN A 131 -14.99 -3.10 13.16
N ALA A 132 -14.14 -3.47 12.20
CA ALA A 132 -14.47 -4.32 11.06
C ALA A 132 -13.27 -5.22 10.74
N SER A 133 -13.52 -6.51 10.50
CA SER A 133 -12.43 -7.47 10.26
C SER A 133 -11.68 -7.20 8.96
N GLN A 134 -12.40 -6.82 7.91
CA GLN A 134 -11.83 -6.62 6.57
C GLN A 134 -11.34 -5.18 6.38
N THR A 135 -10.35 -4.76 7.18
CA THR A 135 -9.67 -3.47 6.96
C THR A 135 -8.94 -3.49 5.63
N SER A 136 -9.16 -2.47 4.78
CA SER A 136 -8.69 -2.49 3.40
C SER A 136 -7.64 -1.43 3.06
N CYS A 137 -7.83 -0.16 3.40
CA CYS A 137 -6.86 0.86 3.03
C CYS A 137 -6.79 1.99 4.05
N PRO A 138 -5.59 2.30 4.60
CA PRO A 138 -5.34 3.49 5.40
C PRO A 138 -4.97 4.68 4.53
N ALA A 139 -5.33 5.89 4.98
CA ALA A 139 -4.88 7.15 4.41
C ALA A 139 -4.79 8.22 5.51
N PHE A 140 -3.76 9.04 5.46
CA PHE A 140 -3.68 10.23 6.30
C PHE A 140 -4.40 11.40 5.64
N GLY A 141 -5.13 12.18 6.44
CA GLY A 141 -5.89 13.34 5.99
C GLY A 141 -6.09 14.36 7.11
N GLY A 142 -7.05 15.26 6.91
CA GLY A 142 -7.25 16.42 7.78
C GLY A 142 -6.27 17.56 7.45
N ALA A 143 -6.47 18.72 8.08
CA ALA A 143 -5.70 19.93 7.77
C ALA A 143 -4.18 19.77 8.00
N ASN A 144 -3.79 18.95 8.97
CA ASN A 144 -2.40 18.71 9.35
C ASN A 144 -1.92 17.30 8.96
N LEU A 145 -2.70 16.54 8.16
CA LEU A 145 -2.42 15.15 7.83
C LEU A 145 -2.21 14.24 9.05
N SER A 146 -2.88 14.53 10.17
CA SER A 146 -2.76 13.77 11.42
C SER A 146 -3.99 12.92 11.76
N THR A 147 -5.00 12.94 10.92
CA THR A 147 -6.16 12.04 11.03
C THR A 147 -5.94 10.83 10.13
N LEU A 148 -5.93 9.64 10.72
CA LEU A 148 -5.86 8.38 9.98
C LEU A 148 -7.28 7.94 9.61
N PHE A 149 -7.57 7.84 8.33
CA PHE A 149 -8.77 7.25 7.78
C PHE A 149 -8.50 5.80 7.39
N VAL A 150 -9.46 4.92 7.63
CA VAL A 150 -9.33 3.48 7.30
C VAL A 150 -10.64 3.01 6.68
N THR A 151 -10.57 2.49 5.47
CA THR A 151 -11.71 1.83 4.84
C THR A 151 -11.80 0.36 5.23
N SER A 152 -12.98 -0.21 5.13
CA SER A 152 -13.21 -1.65 5.29
C SER A 152 -14.12 -2.18 4.19
N ALA A 153 -14.04 -3.47 3.93
CA ALA A 153 -14.92 -4.16 3.01
C ALA A 153 -16.10 -4.85 3.76
N ASN A 154 -17.04 -5.35 2.97
CA ASN A 154 -18.18 -6.15 3.41
C ASN A 154 -18.36 -7.35 2.48
N GLU A 155 -17.36 -8.22 2.43
CA GLU A 155 -17.33 -9.35 1.52
C GLU A 155 -17.53 -10.65 2.31
N GLY A 156 -18.75 -11.20 2.26
CA GLY A 156 -19.06 -12.47 2.91
C GLY A 156 -19.01 -12.45 4.44
N VAL A 157 -19.13 -11.28 5.06
CA VAL A 157 -19.16 -11.10 6.52
C VAL A 157 -20.42 -10.36 6.95
N GLU A 158 -20.99 -10.74 8.10
CA GLU A 158 -22.15 -10.09 8.72
C GLU A 158 -21.71 -9.34 9.99
N GLU A 159 -20.97 -8.26 9.81
CA GLU A 159 -20.49 -7.40 10.90
C GLU A 159 -21.17 -6.04 10.84
N LYS A 160 -21.53 -5.49 12.00
CA LYS A 160 -22.27 -4.23 12.12
C LYS A 160 -21.62 -3.06 11.37
N PHE A 161 -20.31 -3.03 11.31
CA PHE A 161 -19.54 -1.91 10.75
C PHE A 161 -18.71 -2.30 9.53
N SER A 162 -18.91 -3.48 8.93
CA SER A 162 -18.28 -3.84 7.66
C SER A 162 -18.70 -2.89 6.53
N GLY A 163 -17.79 -2.55 5.65
CA GLY A 163 -18.01 -1.58 4.57
C GLY A 163 -17.99 -0.10 4.99
N CYS A 164 -17.76 0.19 6.29
CA CYS A 164 -17.63 1.56 6.79
C CYS A 164 -16.23 2.13 6.57
N THR A 165 -16.14 3.46 6.60
CA THR A 165 -14.88 4.20 6.74
C THR A 165 -14.76 4.66 8.18
N PHE A 166 -13.63 4.38 8.80
CA PHE A 166 -13.27 4.78 10.16
C PHE A 166 -12.25 5.91 10.14
N TYR A 167 -12.16 6.64 11.24
CA TYR A 167 -11.08 7.61 11.41
C TYR A 167 -10.70 7.73 12.89
N CYS A 168 -9.47 8.13 13.12
CA CYS A 168 -8.98 8.55 14.44
C CYS A 168 -7.88 9.61 14.27
N ASP A 169 -7.80 10.52 15.23
CA ASP A 169 -6.66 11.42 15.31
C ASP A 169 -5.46 10.68 15.87
N THR A 170 -4.28 10.98 15.33
CA THR A 170 -3.02 10.35 15.70
C THR A 170 -1.99 11.40 16.09
N GLN A 171 -0.93 10.97 16.77
CA GLN A 171 0.27 11.79 17.00
C GLN A 171 1.23 11.78 15.80
N PHE A 172 0.90 11.03 14.75
CA PHE A 172 1.70 10.89 13.54
C PHE A 172 1.15 11.81 12.46
N THR A 173 2.02 12.22 11.56
CA THR A 173 1.67 13.03 10.41
C THR A 173 1.93 12.25 9.14
N GLY A 174 0.97 12.21 8.24
CA GLY A 174 1.14 11.64 6.91
C GLY A 174 2.05 12.51 6.03
N GLN A 175 2.35 12.03 4.84
CA GLN A 175 2.95 12.83 3.79
C GLN A 175 1.87 13.28 2.78
N GLN A 176 2.11 14.42 2.15
CA GLN A 176 1.25 14.86 1.06
C GLN A 176 1.37 13.87 -0.11
N GLU A 177 0.22 13.49 -0.67
CA GLU A 177 0.19 12.61 -1.84
C GLU A 177 0.81 13.27 -3.07
N ASN A 178 1.53 12.46 -3.85
CA ASN A 178 2.13 12.91 -5.09
C ASN A 178 1.06 13.14 -6.17
N LEU A 179 1.38 13.95 -7.17
CA LEU A 179 0.50 14.23 -8.31
C LEU A 179 0.92 13.40 -9.53
N VAL A 180 -0.06 12.93 -10.28
CA VAL A 180 0.19 12.32 -11.60
C VAL A 180 0.32 13.42 -12.63
N ILE A 181 1.37 13.36 -13.46
CA ILE A 181 1.56 14.26 -14.61
C ILE A 181 1.04 13.54 -15.86
N ILE A 182 -0.07 14.02 -16.38
CA ILE A 182 -0.63 13.52 -17.63
C ILE A 182 -0.09 14.38 -18.76
N THR A 183 0.82 13.83 -19.57
CA THR A 183 1.28 14.50 -20.79
C THR A 183 0.18 14.41 -21.85
N GLN A 184 -0.30 15.57 -22.33
CA GLN A 184 -1.14 15.61 -23.52
C GLN A 184 -0.28 15.17 -24.71
N GLN A 185 -0.78 14.22 -25.49
CA GLN A 185 -0.20 13.80 -26.78
C GLN A 185 -0.54 14.81 -27.86
#